data_88e19f91b19fb39d050787fb7ef79609
#
_entry.id   88e19f91b19fb39d050787fb7ef79609
#
_cell.length_a   1.000
_cell.length_b   1.000
_cell.length_c   1.000
_cell.angle_alpha   90.00
_cell.angle_beta   90.00
_cell.angle_gamma   90.00
#
_symmetry.space_group_name_H-M   'P 1'
#
loop_
_entity.id
_entity.type
_entity.pdbx_description
1 polymer ?
#
loop_
_entity_poly.entity_id
_entity_poly.type
_entity_poly.pdbx_seq_one_letter_code
_entity_poly.pdbx_strand_id
1 'polypeptide(L)'
;MVSGKFFNKGVKSLDSPHVGHVVRETSDKIVVFSEGDDRYDIPKDKIRFAAANVLIDLPFYEIVKNYKVSREEPLPLDKEHVHTAEL
;
A
#
# COMPACT_ATOMS: atom_id res chain seq x y z
N MET A 1 11.67 -10.16 10.21
CA MET A 1 11.29 -9.75 10.16
C MET A 1 10.71 -9.10 9.57
N VAL A 2 10.35 -8.58 9.18
CA VAL A 2 9.75 -8.14 8.78
C VAL A 2 9.45 -7.43 7.78
N SER A 3 8.52 -7.07 7.47
CA SER A 3 8.01 -6.53 6.28
C SER A 3 8.17 -5.09 6.09
N GLY A 4 8.70 -4.38 6.94
CA GLY A 4 8.85 -2.96 6.77
C GLY A 4 7.86 -2.19 7.61
N LYS A 5 8.01 -0.88 7.62
CA LYS A 5 7.35 -0.07 8.63
C LYS A 5 5.89 0.21 8.34
N PHE A 6 5.46 0.02 7.10
CA PHE A 6 4.06 0.29 6.78
C PHE A 6 3.17 -0.93 6.84
N PHE A 7 3.75 -2.10 7.01
CA PHE A 7 2.98 -3.34 6.94
C PHE A 7 1.85 -3.35 7.93
N ASN A 8 0.70 -3.77 7.47
CA ASN A 8 -0.50 -3.96 8.29
C ASN A 8 -1.10 -2.68 8.87
N LYS A 9 -0.61 -1.53 8.48
CA LYS A 9 -1.21 -0.27 8.92
C LYS A 9 -2.45 0.03 8.12
N GLY A 10 -3.41 0.67 8.75
CA GLY A 10 -4.58 1.18 8.04
C GLY A 10 -4.21 2.32 7.13
N VAL A 11 -4.96 2.48 6.05
CA VAL A 11 -4.69 3.49 5.04
C VAL A 11 -5.89 4.41 4.92
N LYS A 12 -5.63 5.72 4.92
CA LYS A 12 -6.63 6.75 4.76
C LYS A 12 -6.29 7.60 3.55
N SER A 13 -7.29 8.17 2.93
CA SER A 13 -7.08 9.21 1.93
C SER A 13 -7.47 10.55 2.52
N LEU A 14 -7.35 11.60 1.72
CA LEU A 14 -7.69 12.94 2.20
C LEU A 14 -9.15 13.05 2.60
N ASP A 15 -10.03 12.29 1.97
CA ASP A 15 -11.46 12.39 2.20
C ASP A 15 -12.11 11.08 2.62
N SER A 16 -11.33 10.03 2.85
CA SER A 16 -11.89 8.75 3.26
C SER A 16 -11.05 8.16 4.38
N PRO A 17 -11.67 7.79 5.50
CA PRO A 17 -10.93 7.20 6.60
C PRO A 17 -10.62 5.73 6.42
N HIS A 18 -11.19 5.07 5.41
CA HIS A 18 -11.05 3.62 5.27
C HIS A 18 -10.77 3.27 3.83
N VAL A 19 -9.50 3.36 3.43
CA VAL A 19 -9.10 2.88 2.11
C VAL A 19 -8.78 1.40 2.16
N GLY A 20 -8.15 0.97 3.24
CA GLY A 20 -7.77 -0.43 3.39
C GLY A 20 -6.62 -0.57 4.36
N HIS A 21 -5.82 -1.60 4.15
CA HIS A 21 -4.63 -1.79 4.99
C HIS A 21 -3.49 -2.29 4.12
N VAL A 22 -2.27 -2.04 4.56
CA VAL A 22 -1.07 -2.40 3.80
C VAL A 22 -0.80 -3.88 3.97
N VAL A 23 -0.68 -4.59 2.86
CA VAL A 23 -0.36 -6.01 2.87
C VAL A 23 1.03 -6.30 2.34
N ARG A 24 1.66 -5.34 1.68
CA ARG A 24 3.01 -5.53 1.15
C ARG A 24 3.66 -4.17 0.98
N GLU A 25 4.94 -4.12 1.21
CA GLU A 25 5.71 -2.89 1.01
C GLU A 25 6.95 -3.22 0.20
N THR A 26 7.16 -2.45 -0.88
CA THR A 26 8.40 -2.54 -1.65
C THR A 26 9.20 -1.27 -1.40
N SER A 27 10.30 -1.11 -2.13
CA SER A 27 11.13 0.08 -1.94
C SER A 27 10.43 1.34 -2.40
N ASP A 28 9.46 1.24 -3.32
CA ASP A 28 8.87 2.43 -3.92
C ASP A 28 7.35 2.50 -3.81
N LYS A 29 6.69 1.47 -3.31
CA LYS A 29 5.22 1.50 -3.22
C LYS A 29 4.72 0.64 -2.07
N ILE A 30 3.44 0.82 -1.77
CA ILE A 30 2.73 -0.04 -0.84
C ILE A 30 1.56 -0.67 -1.59
N VAL A 31 1.24 -1.91 -1.23
CA VAL A 31 0.08 -2.61 -1.76
C VAL A 31 -0.98 -2.60 -0.68
N VAL A 32 -2.16 -2.11 -1.01
CA VAL A 32 -3.24 -1.89 -0.05
C VAL A 32 -4.43 -2.74 -0.49
N PHE A 33 -4.94 -3.54 0.43
CA PHE A 33 -6.16 -4.31 0.20
C PHE A 33 -7.30 -3.62 0.92
N SER A 34 -8.39 -3.40 0.20
CA SER A 34 -9.60 -2.87 0.81
C SER A 34 -10.46 -4.01 1.32
N GLU A 35 -11.45 -3.67 2.14
CA GLU A 35 -12.37 -4.67 2.61
C GLU A 35 -13.29 -5.17 1.52
N GLY A 36 -13.42 -4.42 0.44
CA GLY A 36 -14.32 -4.80 -0.64
C GLY A 36 -13.64 -5.52 -1.76
N ASP A 37 -12.53 -6.19 -1.50
CA ASP A 37 -11.81 -6.97 -2.50
C ASP A 37 -11.09 -6.15 -3.53
N ASP A 38 -10.93 -4.88 -3.32
CA ASP A 38 -10.12 -4.06 -4.22
C ASP A 38 -8.68 -4.01 -3.75
N ARG A 39 -7.80 -3.73 -4.67
CA ARG A 39 -6.38 -3.60 -4.40
C ARG A 39 -5.87 -2.32 -5.02
N TYR A 40 -5.04 -1.61 -4.27
CA TYR A 40 -4.41 -0.39 -4.76
C TYR A 40 -2.90 -0.49 -4.56
N ASP A 41 -2.14 -0.24 -5.63
CA ASP A 41 -0.69 -0.19 -5.55
C ASP A 41 -0.31 1.28 -5.57
N ILE A 42 0.08 1.83 -4.43
CA ILE A 42 0.23 3.26 -4.26
C ILE A 42 1.71 3.60 -4.10
N PRO A 43 2.23 4.49 -4.94
CA PRO A 43 3.63 4.90 -4.80
C PRO A 43 3.88 5.56 -3.46
N LYS A 44 5.05 5.32 -2.91
CA LYS A 44 5.38 5.90 -1.61
C LYS A 44 5.46 7.42 -1.64
N ASP A 45 5.72 8.01 -2.80
CA ASP A 45 5.78 9.46 -2.88
C ASP A 45 4.40 10.12 -2.76
N LYS A 46 3.32 9.33 -2.72
CA LYS A 46 2.00 9.85 -2.45
C LYS A 46 1.62 9.78 -0.98
N ILE A 47 2.49 9.29 -0.14
CA ILE A 47 2.23 9.21 1.28
C ILE A 47 2.53 10.56 1.91
N ARG A 48 1.51 11.15 2.55
CA ARG A 48 1.69 12.44 3.19
C ARG A 48 2.40 12.29 4.52
N PHE A 49 1.95 11.33 5.33
CA PHE A 49 2.68 10.94 6.51
C PHE A 49 2.17 9.59 6.97
N ALA A 50 2.93 8.97 7.86
CA ALA A 50 2.58 7.68 8.42
C ALA A 50 2.88 7.69 9.91
N ALA A 51 1.92 7.24 10.67
CA ALA A 51 2.06 7.08 12.11
C ALA A 51 1.36 5.79 12.45
N ALA A 52 0.30 5.82 13.25
CA ALA A 52 -0.51 4.63 13.46
C ALA A 52 -1.19 4.21 12.16
N ASN A 53 -1.52 5.18 11.31
CA ASN A 53 -2.11 4.92 10.00
C ASN A 53 -1.28 5.63 8.95
N VAL A 54 -1.49 5.23 7.70
CA VAL A 54 -0.85 5.86 6.54
C VAL A 54 -1.86 6.80 5.91
N LEU A 55 -1.48 8.05 5.71
CA LEU A 55 -2.34 9.02 5.04
C LEU A 55 -1.81 9.28 3.65
N ILE A 56 -2.66 9.02 2.65
CA ILE A 56 -2.33 9.24 1.25
C ILE A 56 -2.76 10.64 0.86
N ASP A 57 -1.89 11.37 0.20
CA ASP A 57 -2.09 12.77 -0.15
C ASP A 57 -2.92 12.91 -1.42
N LEU A 58 -4.00 12.15 -1.51
CA LEU A 58 -4.89 12.13 -2.67
C LEU A 58 -6.30 11.89 -2.18
N PRO A 59 -7.31 12.42 -2.87
CA PRO A 59 -8.68 11.99 -2.59
C PRO A 59 -8.88 10.56 -3.07
N PHE A 60 -9.86 9.91 -2.50
CA PHE A 60 -10.06 8.48 -2.76
C PHE A 60 -10.31 8.21 -4.23
N TYR A 61 -11.04 9.09 -4.92
CA TYR A 61 -11.36 8.82 -6.32
C TYR A 61 -10.10 8.77 -7.18
N GLU A 62 -9.07 9.52 -6.82
CA GLU A 62 -7.83 9.46 -7.57
C GLU A 62 -7.06 8.19 -7.29
N ILE A 63 -7.16 7.68 -6.09
CA ILE A 63 -6.55 6.38 -5.78
C ILE A 63 -7.18 5.30 -6.64
N VAL A 64 -8.51 5.31 -6.73
CA VAL A 64 -9.22 4.33 -7.55
C VAL A 64 -8.86 4.50 -9.02
N LYS A 65 -8.83 5.74 -9.49
CA LYS A 65 -8.63 6.00 -10.91
C LYS A 65 -7.22 5.61 -11.36
N ASN A 66 -6.22 5.87 -10.52
CA ASN A 66 -4.84 5.76 -10.99
C ASN A 66 -4.10 4.54 -10.47
N TYR A 67 -4.55 3.95 -9.37
CA TYR A 67 -3.72 2.93 -8.70
C TYR A 67 -4.44 1.63 -8.41
N LYS A 68 -5.69 1.50 -8.83
CA LYS A 68 -6.41 0.25 -8.64
C LYS A 68 -5.88 -0.80 -9.60
N VAL A 69 -5.57 -1.97 -9.09
CA VAL A 69 -5.09 -3.08 -9.91
C VAL A 69 -5.89 -4.32 -9.57
N SER A 70 -5.75 -5.35 -10.38
CA SER A 70 -6.45 -6.60 -10.16
C SER A 70 -6.01 -7.23 -8.84
N ARG A 71 -6.98 -7.68 -8.05
CA ARG A 71 -6.69 -8.36 -6.80
C ARG A 71 -5.90 -9.63 -7.03
N GLU A 72 -6.03 -10.22 -8.21
CA GLU A 72 -5.39 -11.48 -8.51
C GLU A 72 -3.97 -11.34 -9.02
N GLU A 73 -3.56 -10.12 -9.29
CA GLU A 73 -2.19 -9.92 -9.74
C GLU A 73 -1.23 -10.38 -8.66
N PRO A 74 -0.12 -11.04 -9.02
CA PRO A 74 0.84 -11.47 -8.00
C PRO A 74 1.36 -10.30 -7.21
N LEU A 75 1.51 -10.49 -5.91
CA LEU A 75 2.08 -9.47 -5.06
C LEU A 75 3.57 -9.33 -5.35
N PRO A 76 4.09 -8.12 -5.35
CA PRO A 76 5.54 -7.96 -5.50
C PRO A 76 6.24 -8.49 -4.27
N LEU A 77 7.50 -8.85 -4.41
CA LEU A 77 8.31 -9.22 -3.27
C LEU A 77 8.55 -7.97 -2.43
N ASP A 78 8.52 -8.14 -1.12
CA ASP A 78 8.85 -7.02 -0.28
C ASP A 78 10.37 -6.85 -0.23
N LYS A 79 10.80 -5.82 0.48
CA LYS A 79 12.19 -5.43 0.46
C LYS A 79 13.11 -6.53 0.96
N GLU A 80 12.65 -7.25 1.92
CA GLU A 80 13.50 -8.27 2.52
C GLU A 80 13.62 -9.49 1.67
N HIS A 81 12.60 -9.80 0.91
CA HIS A 81 12.67 -10.90 -0.02
C HIS A 81 13.70 -10.66 -1.12
N VAL A 82 13.74 -9.43 -1.60
CA VAL A 82 14.72 -9.12 -2.62
C VAL A 82 16.12 -9.41 -2.12
N HIS A 83 16.39 -9.00 -0.89
CA HIS A 83 17.69 -9.22 -0.31
C HIS A 83 17.99 -10.71 -0.17
N THR A 84 17.02 -11.46 0.28
CA THR A 84 17.20 -12.88 0.49
C THR A 84 17.41 -13.63 -0.82
N ALA A 85 16.75 -13.20 -1.84
CA ALA A 85 16.77 -13.94 -3.10
C ALA A 85 18.13 -13.96 -3.74
N GLU A 86 19.01 -13.12 -3.31
CA GLU A 86 20.34 -13.11 -3.89
C GLU A 86 21.22 -14.23 -3.38
N LEU A 87 20.81 -14.86 -2.36
CA LEU A 87 21.59 -15.95 -1.83
C LEU A 87 21.30 -17.23 -2.57
#